data_bab59ca9a0597f81c426d3de19802c98
#
_entry.id   bab59ca9a0597f81c426d3de19802c98
#
_cell.length_a   1.000
_cell.length_b   1.000
_cell.length_c   1.000
_cell.angle_alpha   90.00
_cell.angle_beta   90.00
_cell.angle_gamma   90.00
#
_symmetry.space_group_name_H-M   'P 1'
#
loop_
_entity.id
_entity.type
_entity.pdbx_description
1 polymer ?
#
loop_
_entity_poly.entity_id
_entity_poly.type
_entity_poly.pdbx_seq_one_letter_code
_entity_poly.pdbx_strand_id
1 'polypeptide(L)'
;QTVSPLGTSRAVSTRVNGEPQYAFNDAAWARRIQFGATERAAIVDASAVVISCFPFDDGPQTAELAEALAETEAIVAIDPNPRAGMLHDRDDFIKGFEALAPDAALLKVGDDDAALLYGTSLDELRQRLLDLGAQVVVATRGADGATIDADGLTVSAPISVLPGPVVDTMGAGDSTLSSLIAELVREGAPASAHGWKAALDRAMDVAAATCRAEGALLRQPGEPGVSSLDRIDT
;
A
#
# COMPACT_ATOMS: atom_id res chain seq x y z
N GLN A 1 18.82 11.46 4.84
CA GLN A 1 18.85 10.90 3.48
C GLN A 1 19.97 9.88 3.39
N THR A 2 19.63 8.61 3.23
CA THR A 2 20.63 7.54 3.10
C THR A 2 21.30 7.66 1.74
N VAL A 3 22.61 7.87 1.72
CA VAL A 3 23.40 7.90 0.47
C VAL A 3 23.86 6.47 0.16
N SER A 4 23.35 5.89 -0.92
CA SER A 4 23.81 4.58 -1.41
C SER A 4 24.95 4.75 -2.41
N PRO A 5 26.02 3.94 -2.33
CA PRO A 5 27.07 3.91 -3.35
C PRO A 5 26.56 3.44 -4.72
N LEU A 6 25.41 2.77 -4.75
CA LEU A 6 24.72 2.31 -5.98
C LEU A 6 23.86 3.42 -6.61
N GLY A 7 23.80 4.60 -6.00
CA GLY A 7 22.98 5.73 -6.46
C GLY A 7 21.51 5.60 -6.08
N THR A 8 20.64 6.25 -6.85
CA THR A 8 19.20 6.29 -6.63
C THR A 8 18.53 5.00 -7.10
N SER A 9 17.63 4.44 -6.27
CA SER A 9 16.74 3.35 -6.68
C SER A 9 15.85 3.79 -7.83
N ARG A 10 15.76 2.97 -8.88
CA ARG A 10 14.94 3.24 -10.05
C ARG A 10 14.12 2.01 -10.43
N ALA A 11 12.85 2.26 -10.75
CA ALA A 11 11.97 1.33 -11.42
C ALA A 11 11.65 1.89 -12.81
N VAL A 12 11.84 1.11 -13.84
CA VAL A 12 11.44 1.44 -15.21
C VAL A 12 10.21 0.61 -15.54
N SER A 13 9.09 1.27 -15.77
CA SER A 13 7.85 0.61 -16.20
C SER A 13 7.81 0.56 -17.72
N THR A 14 7.57 -0.62 -18.26
CA THR A 14 7.26 -0.85 -19.69
C THR A 14 5.92 -1.57 -19.78
N ARG A 15 5.18 -1.38 -20.86
CA ARG A 15 3.92 -2.08 -21.09
C ARG A 15 4.11 -3.19 -22.09
N VAL A 16 3.73 -4.41 -21.73
CA VAL A 16 3.68 -5.57 -22.61
C VAL A 16 2.25 -6.07 -22.66
N ASN A 17 1.62 -6.01 -23.82
CA ASN A 17 0.20 -6.34 -24.02
C ASN A 17 -0.76 -5.56 -23.10
N GLY A 18 -0.43 -4.31 -22.73
CA GLY A 18 -1.23 -3.46 -21.86
C GLY A 18 -0.91 -3.61 -20.37
N GLU A 19 -0.19 -4.65 -19.95
CA GLU A 19 0.21 -4.90 -18.57
C GLU A 19 1.55 -4.24 -18.25
N PRO A 20 1.69 -3.58 -17.08
CA PRO A 20 2.95 -2.98 -16.67
C PRO A 20 3.97 -4.05 -16.27
N GLN A 21 5.17 -3.96 -16.82
CA GLN A 21 6.33 -4.72 -16.38
C GLN A 21 7.37 -3.77 -15.80
N TYR A 22 8.00 -4.17 -14.72
CA TYR A 22 8.98 -3.35 -14.02
C TYR A 22 10.36 -3.96 -14.09
N ALA A 23 11.36 -3.13 -14.47
CA ALA A 23 12.76 -3.44 -14.32
C ALA A 23 13.36 -2.56 -13.21
N PHE A 24 14.10 -3.17 -12.31
CA PHE A 24 14.71 -2.51 -11.16
C PHE A 24 16.23 -2.51 -11.31
N ASN A 25 16.89 -1.42 -10.89
CA ASN A 25 18.34 -1.35 -10.85
C ASN A 25 18.90 -1.94 -9.54
N ASP A 26 20.23 -2.10 -9.48
CA ASP A 26 20.91 -2.66 -8.30
C ASP A 26 20.63 -1.88 -7.02
N ALA A 27 20.45 -0.56 -7.10
CA ALA A 27 20.10 0.26 -5.96
C ALA A 27 18.68 -0.03 -5.42
N ALA A 28 17.74 -0.39 -6.29
CA ALA A 28 16.39 -0.81 -5.88
C ALA A 28 16.42 -2.22 -5.30
N TRP A 29 17.21 -3.12 -5.89
CA TRP A 29 17.41 -4.48 -5.39
C TRP A 29 18.03 -4.48 -3.99
N ALA A 30 19.10 -3.69 -3.78
CA ALA A 30 19.83 -3.59 -2.51
C ALA A 30 19.29 -2.49 -1.58
N ARG A 31 18.00 -2.12 -1.72
CA ARG A 31 17.40 -1.03 -0.93
C ARG A 31 17.47 -1.35 0.56
N ARG A 32 17.85 -0.35 1.34
CA ARG A 32 17.89 -0.42 2.80
C ARG A 32 17.47 0.92 3.39
N ILE A 33 16.64 0.87 4.41
CA ILE A 33 16.28 2.01 5.24
C ILE A 33 17.15 1.97 6.50
N GLN A 34 17.66 3.11 6.93
CA GLN A 34 18.36 3.25 8.21
C GLN A 34 17.44 3.98 9.19
N PHE A 35 17.15 3.34 10.30
CA PHE A 35 16.33 3.92 11.37
C PHE A 35 17.20 4.62 12.39
N GLY A 36 17.87 5.72 11.95
CA GLY A 36 18.64 6.61 12.83
C GLY A 36 17.76 7.48 13.71
N ALA A 37 18.38 8.36 14.48
CA ALA A 37 17.66 9.25 15.40
C ALA A 37 16.65 10.17 14.68
N THR A 38 16.98 10.62 13.47
CA THR A 38 16.10 11.50 12.67
C THR A 38 14.87 10.75 12.17
N GLU A 39 15.04 9.54 11.67
CA GLU A 39 13.96 8.69 11.16
C GLU A 39 13.04 8.26 12.31
N ARG A 40 13.61 7.81 13.44
CA ARG A 40 12.83 7.48 14.64
C ARG A 40 12.05 8.67 15.18
N ALA A 41 12.64 9.86 15.26
CA ALA A 41 11.94 11.08 15.68
C ALA A 41 10.76 11.39 14.73
N ALA A 42 10.95 11.26 13.42
CA ALA A 42 9.87 11.46 12.44
C ALA A 42 8.73 10.45 12.61
N ILE A 43 9.05 9.18 12.93
CA ILE A 43 8.06 8.14 13.21
C ILE A 43 7.27 8.45 14.48
N VAL A 44 7.95 8.88 15.55
CA VAL A 44 7.31 9.23 16.84
C VAL A 44 6.40 10.46 16.71
N ASP A 45 6.81 11.45 15.93
CA ASP A 45 6.04 12.71 15.74
C ASP A 45 4.90 12.56 14.69
N ALA A 46 4.82 11.43 13.98
CA ALA A 46 3.83 11.24 12.93
C ALA A 46 2.43 10.95 13.49
N SER A 47 1.38 11.42 12.80
CA SER A 47 -0.01 10.98 13.04
C SER A 47 -0.31 9.63 12.40
N ALA A 48 0.40 9.29 11.32
CA ALA A 48 0.34 7.99 10.66
C ALA A 48 1.69 7.62 10.05
N VAL A 49 2.02 6.33 10.10
CA VAL A 49 3.20 5.74 9.44
C VAL A 49 2.68 4.72 8.43
N VAL A 50 2.99 4.96 7.16
CA VAL A 50 2.59 4.07 6.06
C VAL A 50 3.82 3.37 5.51
N ILE A 51 3.79 2.04 5.54
CA ILE A 51 4.85 1.17 5.04
C ILE A 51 4.35 0.52 3.75
N SER A 52 4.97 0.83 2.62
CA SER A 52 4.67 0.19 1.35
C SER A 52 5.94 -0.32 0.67
N CYS A 53 5.87 -1.50 0.06
CA CYS A 53 7.00 -2.12 -0.67
C CYS A 53 8.29 -2.23 0.15
N PHE A 54 8.19 -2.47 1.45
CA PHE A 54 9.33 -2.64 2.36
C PHE A 54 9.98 -4.02 2.13
N PRO A 55 11.32 -4.17 2.28
CA PRO A 55 12.01 -5.46 2.13
C PRO A 55 11.83 -6.34 3.39
N PHE A 56 10.64 -6.91 3.57
CA PHE A 56 10.34 -7.79 4.72
C PHE A 56 11.18 -9.07 4.74
N ASP A 57 11.81 -9.43 3.62
CA ASP A 57 12.79 -10.52 3.50
C ASP A 57 14.19 -10.17 4.06
N ASP A 58 14.46 -8.91 4.44
CA ASP A 58 15.61 -8.51 5.23
C ASP A 58 15.23 -8.53 6.73
N GLY A 59 15.43 -9.67 7.38
CA GLY A 59 15.08 -9.85 8.80
C GLY A 59 15.67 -8.81 9.75
N PRO A 60 16.96 -8.42 9.66
CA PRO A 60 17.51 -7.30 10.42
C PRO A 60 16.76 -5.98 10.20
N GLN A 61 16.45 -5.61 8.98
CA GLN A 61 15.68 -4.39 8.71
C GLN A 61 14.24 -4.46 9.26
N THR A 62 13.61 -5.63 9.15
CA THR A 62 12.27 -5.86 9.71
C THR A 62 12.28 -5.70 11.23
N ALA A 63 13.31 -6.18 11.91
CA ALA A 63 13.47 -5.99 13.35
C ALA A 63 13.69 -4.51 13.71
N GLU A 64 14.55 -3.80 12.98
CA GLU A 64 14.76 -2.35 13.16
C GLU A 64 13.47 -1.54 12.95
N LEU A 65 12.64 -1.92 11.96
CA LEU A 65 11.33 -1.33 11.73
C LEU A 65 10.37 -1.60 12.91
N ALA A 66 10.29 -2.86 13.37
CA ALA A 66 9.45 -3.24 14.51
C ALA A 66 9.79 -2.42 15.76
N GLU A 67 11.10 -2.29 16.06
CA GLU A 67 11.56 -1.46 17.17
C GLU A 67 11.15 0.02 17.02
N ALA A 68 11.29 0.60 15.82
CA ALA A 68 10.91 1.97 15.55
C ALA A 68 9.40 2.20 15.66
N LEU A 69 8.59 1.23 15.22
CA LEU A 69 7.14 1.28 15.34
C LEU A 69 6.65 1.10 16.78
N ALA A 70 7.36 0.38 17.62
CA ALA A 70 7.02 0.24 19.04
C ALA A 70 7.18 1.54 19.85
N GLU A 71 7.86 2.55 19.29
CA GLU A 71 8.09 3.84 19.95
C GLU A 71 6.99 4.87 19.63
N THR A 72 6.05 4.59 18.72
CA THR A 72 5.05 5.56 18.25
C THR A 72 3.62 5.18 18.60
N GLU A 73 2.78 6.21 18.80
CA GLU A 73 1.32 6.11 18.91
C GLU A 73 0.62 6.38 17.55
N ALA A 74 1.38 6.53 16.47
CA ALA A 74 0.84 6.78 15.14
C ALA A 74 -0.03 5.64 14.64
N ILE A 75 -0.96 5.94 13.75
CA ILE A 75 -1.69 4.92 12.98
C ILE A 75 -0.71 4.22 12.03
N VAL A 76 -0.39 2.96 12.29
CA VAL A 76 0.50 2.18 11.43
C VAL A 76 -0.32 1.46 10.36
N ALA A 77 0.00 1.69 9.10
CA ALA A 77 -0.60 0.97 7.97
C ALA A 77 0.47 0.28 7.12
N ILE A 78 0.22 -0.97 6.74
CA ILE A 78 1.16 -1.77 5.94
C ILE A 78 0.48 -2.23 4.65
N ASP A 79 1.14 -1.95 3.53
CA ASP A 79 0.89 -2.51 2.22
C ASP A 79 2.15 -3.30 1.82
N PRO A 80 2.18 -4.64 1.90
CA PRO A 80 3.38 -5.42 1.61
C PRO A 80 3.88 -5.16 0.19
N ASN A 81 2.98 -5.03 -0.77
CA ASN A 81 3.21 -4.61 -2.14
C ASN A 81 4.50 -5.21 -2.72
N PRO A 82 4.68 -6.55 -2.67
CA PRO A 82 5.88 -7.21 -3.14
C PRO A 82 6.07 -6.98 -4.63
N ARG A 83 7.33 -6.90 -5.04
CA ARG A 83 7.69 -6.82 -6.44
C ARG A 83 8.62 -7.99 -6.77
N ALA A 84 8.21 -8.88 -7.67
CA ALA A 84 9.00 -10.07 -8.01
C ALA A 84 10.48 -9.75 -8.32
N GLY A 85 10.76 -8.60 -8.97
CA GLY A 85 12.11 -8.13 -9.27
C GLY A 85 12.88 -7.54 -8.08
N MET A 86 12.31 -7.48 -6.89
CA MET A 86 12.94 -7.00 -5.64
C MET A 86 12.71 -7.95 -4.45
N LEU A 87 12.13 -9.11 -4.69
CA LEU A 87 11.89 -10.15 -3.69
C LEU A 87 13.09 -11.10 -3.67
N HIS A 88 13.83 -11.14 -2.55
CA HIS A 88 15.01 -11.99 -2.40
C HIS A 88 14.63 -13.39 -1.92
N ASP A 89 13.78 -13.47 -0.89
CA ASP A 89 13.23 -14.71 -0.38
C ASP A 89 11.75 -14.54 -0.03
N ARG A 90 10.90 -15.35 -0.65
CA ARG A 90 9.45 -15.27 -0.47
C ARG A 90 9.02 -15.66 0.95
N ASP A 91 9.59 -16.73 1.48
CA ASP A 91 9.17 -17.28 2.77
C ASP A 91 9.64 -16.39 3.92
N ASP A 92 10.83 -15.80 3.81
CA ASP A 92 11.32 -14.79 4.76
C ASP A 92 10.53 -13.48 4.64
N PHE A 93 10.09 -13.08 3.42
CA PHE A 93 9.21 -11.93 3.23
C PHE A 93 7.87 -12.12 3.94
N ILE A 94 7.21 -13.26 3.74
CA ILE A 94 5.96 -13.61 4.41
C ILE A 94 6.14 -13.55 5.93
N LYS A 95 7.18 -14.19 6.44
CA LYS A 95 7.48 -14.23 7.88
C LYS A 95 7.70 -12.84 8.47
N GLY A 96 8.46 -11.98 7.78
CA GLY A 96 8.71 -10.60 8.22
C GLY A 96 7.44 -9.74 8.16
N PHE A 97 6.63 -9.86 7.11
CA PHE A 97 5.36 -9.16 7.00
C PHE A 97 4.36 -9.60 8.08
N GLU A 98 4.18 -10.92 8.25
CA GLU A 98 3.24 -11.47 9.23
C GLU A 98 3.63 -11.17 10.70
N ALA A 99 4.92 -11.00 10.96
CA ALA A 99 5.38 -10.61 12.30
C ALA A 99 4.90 -9.21 12.72
N LEU A 100 4.68 -8.30 11.76
CA LEU A 100 4.21 -6.94 12.02
C LEU A 100 2.69 -6.77 11.82
N ALA A 101 2.04 -7.75 11.22
CA ALA A 101 0.61 -7.67 10.88
C ALA A 101 -0.32 -7.44 12.09
N PRO A 102 -0.13 -8.08 13.26
CA PRO A 102 -1.00 -7.87 14.43
C PRO A 102 -0.90 -6.46 15.04
N ASP A 103 0.26 -5.81 14.88
CA ASP A 103 0.54 -4.50 15.47
C ASP A 103 0.14 -3.34 14.53
N ALA A 104 -0.19 -3.65 13.27
CA ALA A 104 -0.68 -2.66 12.33
C ALA A 104 -2.16 -2.35 12.55
N ALA A 105 -2.51 -1.06 12.58
CA ALA A 105 -3.89 -0.61 12.62
C ALA A 105 -4.66 -0.94 11.34
N LEU A 106 -3.97 -1.02 10.19
CA LEU A 106 -4.56 -1.36 8.91
C LEU A 106 -3.55 -2.09 8.02
N LEU A 107 -3.99 -3.22 7.46
CA LEU A 107 -3.29 -3.93 6.39
C LEU A 107 -4.04 -3.75 5.07
N LYS A 108 -3.33 -3.41 3.99
CA LYS A 108 -3.91 -3.43 2.64
C LYS A 108 -3.20 -4.50 1.83
N VAL A 109 -3.96 -5.36 1.17
CA VAL A 109 -3.46 -6.40 0.28
C VAL A 109 -4.29 -6.46 -1.01
N GLY A 110 -3.70 -6.99 -2.07
CA GLY A 110 -4.37 -7.19 -3.36
C GLY A 110 -4.23 -8.61 -3.90
N ASP A 111 -4.88 -8.88 -5.04
CA ASP A 111 -4.80 -10.19 -5.72
C ASP A 111 -3.36 -10.59 -6.07
N ASP A 112 -2.54 -9.60 -6.51
CA ASP A 112 -1.13 -9.83 -6.84
C ASP A 112 -0.32 -10.26 -5.62
N ASP A 113 -0.60 -9.69 -4.43
CA ASP A 113 0.06 -10.04 -3.18
C ASP A 113 -0.26 -11.47 -2.77
N ALA A 114 -1.55 -11.84 -2.85
CA ALA A 114 -2.03 -13.19 -2.55
C ALA A 114 -1.41 -14.22 -3.49
N ALA A 115 -1.37 -13.93 -4.79
CA ALA A 115 -0.80 -14.82 -5.79
C ALA A 115 0.72 -14.95 -5.65
N LEU A 116 1.45 -13.83 -5.53
CA LEU A 116 2.91 -13.82 -5.52
C LEU A 116 3.49 -14.40 -4.23
N LEU A 117 2.97 -14.00 -3.07
CA LEU A 117 3.50 -14.41 -1.78
C LEU A 117 2.96 -15.79 -1.35
N TYR A 118 1.67 -16.00 -1.47
CA TYR A 118 1.02 -17.16 -0.85
C TYR A 118 0.56 -18.21 -1.85
N GLY A 119 0.43 -17.88 -3.13
CA GLY A 119 -0.14 -18.78 -4.14
C GLY A 119 -1.59 -19.17 -3.85
N THR A 120 -2.34 -18.26 -3.18
CA THR A 120 -3.73 -18.46 -2.74
C THR A 120 -4.64 -17.38 -3.32
N SER A 121 -5.93 -17.50 -3.07
CA SER A 121 -6.89 -16.44 -3.35
C SER A 121 -6.74 -15.27 -2.35
N LEU A 122 -7.19 -14.08 -2.76
CA LEU A 122 -7.23 -12.91 -1.88
C LEU A 122 -8.14 -13.13 -0.65
N ASP A 123 -9.22 -13.91 -0.79
CA ASP A 123 -10.10 -14.23 0.32
C ASP A 123 -9.43 -15.14 1.36
N GLU A 124 -8.60 -16.09 0.92
CA GLU A 124 -7.79 -16.91 1.84
C GLU A 124 -6.71 -16.08 2.53
N LEU A 125 -6.05 -15.17 1.81
CA LEU A 125 -5.10 -14.26 2.43
C LEU A 125 -5.77 -13.34 3.45
N ARG A 126 -6.91 -12.76 3.13
CA ARG A 126 -7.73 -11.95 4.04
C ARG A 126 -8.01 -12.68 5.35
N GLN A 127 -8.53 -13.91 5.24
CA GLN A 127 -8.84 -14.72 6.42
C GLN A 127 -7.59 -15.03 7.24
N ARG A 128 -6.48 -15.38 6.57
CA ARG A 128 -5.20 -15.64 7.23
C ARG A 128 -4.73 -14.43 8.05
N LEU A 129 -4.81 -13.22 7.50
CA LEU A 129 -4.40 -12.01 8.22
C LEU A 129 -5.29 -11.72 9.43
N LEU A 130 -6.60 -11.95 9.31
CA LEU A 130 -7.53 -11.85 10.46
C LEU A 130 -7.22 -12.89 11.53
N ASP A 131 -6.92 -14.13 11.15
CA ASP A 131 -6.54 -15.21 12.07
C ASP A 131 -5.21 -14.92 12.80
N LEU A 132 -4.31 -14.14 12.17
CA LEU A 132 -3.08 -13.64 12.79
C LEU A 132 -3.33 -12.47 13.76
N GLY A 133 -4.53 -11.91 13.80
CA GLY A 133 -4.90 -10.82 14.70
C GLY A 133 -4.88 -9.43 14.07
N ALA A 134 -4.85 -9.33 12.74
CA ALA A 134 -4.96 -8.02 12.07
C ALA A 134 -6.28 -7.32 12.44
N GLN A 135 -6.19 -6.03 12.79
CA GLN A 135 -7.35 -5.24 13.24
C GLN A 135 -8.25 -4.83 12.08
N VAL A 136 -7.66 -4.33 11.00
CA VAL A 136 -8.36 -3.94 9.77
C VAL A 136 -7.63 -4.51 8.56
N VAL A 137 -8.35 -5.23 7.71
CA VAL A 137 -7.82 -5.76 6.44
C VAL A 137 -8.59 -5.14 5.28
N VAL A 138 -7.87 -4.43 4.41
CA VAL A 138 -8.38 -3.87 3.15
C VAL A 138 -7.90 -4.74 2.00
N ALA A 139 -8.82 -5.39 1.32
CA ALA A 139 -8.53 -6.27 0.18
C ALA A 139 -9.00 -5.62 -1.12
N THR A 140 -8.08 -5.31 -2.03
CA THR A 140 -8.35 -4.66 -3.32
C THR A 140 -8.32 -5.67 -4.47
N ARG A 141 -9.35 -5.65 -5.34
CA ARG A 141 -9.56 -6.57 -6.48
C ARG A 141 -9.57 -5.85 -7.83
N GLY A 142 -8.72 -4.85 -8.00
CA GLY A 142 -8.67 -4.08 -9.25
C GLY A 142 -10.05 -3.60 -9.69
N ALA A 143 -10.54 -4.05 -10.85
CA ALA A 143 -11.83 -3.65 -11.41
C ALA A 143 -13.05 -4.12 -10.58
N ASP A 144 -12.89 -5.11 -9.71
CA ASP A 144 -13.97 -5.66 -8.89
C ASP A 144 -14.16 -4.90 -7.56
N GLY A 145 -13.35 -3.84 -7.35
CA GLY A 145 -13.48 -2.97 -6.18
C GLY A 145 -12.68 -3.45 -4.97
N ALA A 146 -13.21 -3.28 -3.77
CA ALA A 146 -12.49 -3.62 -2.54
C ALA A 146 -13.43 -4.06 -1.41
N THR A 147 -12.84 -4.73 -0.43
CA THR A 147 -13.49 -5.18 0.81
C THR A 147 -12.69 -4.72 2.00
N ILE A 148 -13.36 -4.31 3.07
CA ILE A 148 -12.77 -4.05 4.40
C ILE A 148 -13.36 -5.03 5.39
N ASP A 149 -12.50 -5.67 6.17
CA ASP A 149 -12.85 -6.37 7.41
C ASP A 149 -12.31 -5.57 8.59
N ALA A 150 -13.17 -5.28 9.57
CA ALA A 150 -12.82 -4.53 10.77
C ALA A 150 -13.79 -4.89 11.91
N ASP A 151 -13.29 -5.22 13.09
CA ASP A 151 -14.09 -5.52 14.29
C ASP A 151 -15.22 -6.53 14.06
N GLY A 152 -14.97 -7.58 13.28
CA GLY A 152 -15.96 -8.59 12.91
C GLY A 152 -17.01 -8.13 11.89
N LEU A 153 -16.87 -6.93 11.34
CA LEU A 153 -17.68 -6.40 10.25
C LEU A 153 -16.97 -6.63 8.92
N THR A 154 -17.74 -6.90 7.88
CA THR A 154 -17.25 -6.95 6.50
C THR A 154 -18.07 -6.01 5.64
N VAL A 155 -17.41 -5.10 4.92
CA VAL A 155 -18.06 -4.20 3.95
C VAL A 155 -17.34 -4.27 2.61
N SER A 156 -18.07 -4.15 1.52
CA SER A 156 -17.51 -4.14 0.17
C SER A 156 -18.04 -2.96 -0.63
N ALA A 157 -17.21 -2.46 -1.54
CA ALA A 157 -17.58 -1.43 -2.50
C ALA A 157 -17.09 -1.84 -3.90
N PRO A 158 -17.92 -1.69 -4.93
CA PRO A 158 -17.45 -1.79 -6.30
C PRO A 158 -16.56 -0.61 -6.64
N ILE A 159 -15.83 -0.70 -7.75
CA ILE A 159 -15.10 0.44 -8.30
C ILE A 159 -16.09 1.57 -8.66
N SER A 160 -15.71 2.82 -8.37
CA SER A 160 -16.56 3.98 -8.70
C SER A 160 -16.58 4.26 -10.19
N VAL A 161 -17.77 4.52 -10.70
CA VAL A 161 -17.99 4.88 -12.11
C VAL A 161 -17.91 6.39 -12.24
N LEU A 162 -16.77 6.89 -12.72
CA LEU A 162 -16.56 8.31 -13.01
C LEU A 162 -16.50 8.55 -14.54
N PRO A 163 -16.76 9.78 -15.02
CA PRO A 163 -16.63 10.11 -16.45
C PRO A 163 -15.21 9.91 -16.98
N GLY A 164 -15.11 9.54 -18.26
CA GLY A 164 -13.84 9.33 -18.95
C GLY A 164 -13.32 7.90 -18.89
N PRO A 165 -12.39 7.54 -19.78
CA PRO A 165 -11.79 6.21 -19.82
C PRO A 165 -10.81 5.99 -18.66
N VAL A 166 -10.57 4.75 -18.31
CA VAL A 166 -9.40 4.35 -17.51
C VAL A 166 -8.16 4.49 -18.41
N VAL A 167 -7.18 5.29 -17.95
CA VAL A 167 -5.94 5.59 -18.68
C VAL A 167 -4.78 4.77 -18.13
N ASP A 168 -4.64 4.76 -16.79
CA ASP A 168 -3.58 4.04 -16.09
C ASP A 168 -4.09 3.56 -14.73
N THR A 169 -3.79 2.33 -14.35
CA THR A 169 -4.17 1.78 -13.04
C THR A 169 -3.07 1.92 -11.99
N MET A 170 -1.92 2.50 -12.39
CA MET A 170 -0.82 2.76 -11.47
C MET A 170 -1.25 3.73 -10.37
N GLY A 171 -0.93 3.41 -9.12
CA GLY A 171 -1.30 4.23 -7.96
C GLY A 171 -2.73 4.05 -7.44
N ALA A 172 -3.57 3.20 -8.07
CA ALA A 172 -4.93 2.94 -7.56
C ALA A 172 -4.93 2.35 -6.15
N GLY A 173 -4.04 1.39 -5.88
CA GLY A 173 -3.87 0.80 -4.55
C GLY A 173 -3.36 1.83 -3.53
N ASP A 174 -2.35 2.60 -3.90
CA ASP A 174 -1.77 3.65 -3.05
C ASP A 174 -2.79 4.75 -2.73
N SER A 175 -3.61 5.15 -3.71
CA SER A 175 -4.67 6.15 -3.51
C SER A 175 -5.81 5.62 -2.63
N THR A 176 -6.15 4.34 -2.75
CA THR A 176 -7.10 3.68 -1.84
C THR A 176 -6.59 3.71 -0.39
N LEU A 177 -5.36 3.27 -0.18
CA LEU A 177 -4.73 3.27 1.15
C LEU A 177 -4.63 4.68 1.72
N SER A 178 -4.12 5.64 0.95
CA SER A 178 -3.94 7.02 1.38
C SER A 178 -5.26 7.68 1.77
N SER A 179 -6.34 7.43 1.00
CA SER A 179 -7.67 7.94 1.30
C SER A 179 -8.20 7.41 2.64
N LEU A 180 -8.06 6.12 2.88
CA LEU A 180 -8.49 5.49 4.15
C LEU A 180 -7.67 6.02 5.33
N ILE A 181 -6.35 6.09 5.21
CA ILE A 181 -5.48 6.61 6.29
C ILE A 181 -5.77 8.08 6.59
N ALA A 182 -5.96 8.91 5.57
CA ALA A 182 -6.32 10.31 5.77
C ALA A 182 -7.65 10.46 6.52
N GLU A 183 -8.60 9.57 6.32
CA GLU A 183 -9.85 9.54 7.07
C GLU A 183 -9.64 9.09 8.51
N LEU A 184 -8.90 8.00 8.72
CA LEU A 184 -8.59 7.51 10.06
C LEU A 184 -7.86 8.56 10.92
N VAL A 185 -6.94 9.33 10.31
CA VAL A 185 -6.24 10.43 11.00
C VAL A 185 -7.18 11.56 11.39
N ARG A 186 -8.16 11.91 10.54
CA ARG A 186 -9.06 13.03 10.77
C ARG A 186 -10.22 12.71 11.70
N GLU A 187 -10.82 11.53 11.53
CA GLU A 187 -12.11 11.20 12.13
C GLU A 187 -12.00 10.01 13.12
N GLY A 188 -10.86 9.33 13.14
CA GLY A 188 -10.71 8.05 13.85
C GLY A 188 -11.32 6.88 13.08
N ALA A 189 -11.15 5.68 13.64
CA ALA A 189 -11.71 4.45 13.05
C ALA A 189 -13.24 4.46 13.11
N PRO A 190 -13.94 4.18 12.01
CA PRO A 190 -15.41 4.08 11.99
C PRO A 190 -15.92 2.98 12.93
N ALA A 191 -16.90 3.30 13.78
CA ALA A 191 -17.47 2.37 14.74
C ALA A 191 -18.61 1.50 14.17
N SER A 192 -18.89 1.56 12.87
CA SER A 192 -20.02 0.85 12.25
C SER A 192 -19.76 0.45 10.81
N ALA A 193 -20.45 -0.58 10.33
CA ALA A 193 -20.42 -0.99 8.92
C ALA A 193 -20.78 0.15 7.97
N HIS A 194 -21.73 1.02 8.34
CA HIS A 194 -22.08 2.19 7.54
C HIS A 194 -20.92 3.18 7.41
N GLY A 195 -20.19 3.44 8.51
CA GLY A 195 -19.01 4.31 8.50
C GLY A 195 -17.89 3.74 7.64
N TRP A 196 -17.56 2.46 7.82
CA TRP A 196 -16.56 1.78 6.99
C TRP A 196 -16.95 1.74 5.51
N LYS A 197 -18.23 1.51 5.20
CA LYS A 197 -18.72 1.54 3.81
C LYS A 197 -18.55 2.94 3.19
N ALA A 198 -18.89 4.00 3.93
CA ALA A 198 -18.72 5.37 3.45
C ALA A 198 -17.25 5.74 3.24
N ALA A 199 -16.34 5.29 4.13
CA ALA A 199 -14.90 5.46 3.97
C ALA A 199 -14.39 4.73 2.71
N LEU A 200 -14.83 3.48 2.52
CA LEU A 200 -14.44 2.68 1.37
C LEU A 200 -14.98 3.28 0.06
N ASP A 201 -16.22 3.77 0.01
CA ASP A 201 -16.78 4.41 -1.17
C ASP A 201 -15.95 5.65 -1.59
N ARG A 202 -15.57 6.50 -0.62
CA ARG A 202 -14.66 7.65 -0.89
C ARG A 202 -13.32 7.21 -1.41
N ALA A 203 -12.75 6.14 -0.85
CA ALA A 203 -11.48 5.58 -1.33
C ALA A 203 -11.59 5.06 -2.77
N MET A 204 -12.71 4.42 -3.12
CA MET A 204 -12.98 3.99 -4.49
C MET A 204 -13.15 5.16 -5.46
N ASP A 205 -13.75 6.28 -5.02
CA ASP A 205 -13.84 7.49 -5.82
C ASP A 205 -12.47 8.08 -6.15
N VAL A 206 -11.58 8.16 -5.15
CA VAL A 206 -10.20 8.65 -5.32
C VAL A 206 -9.39 7.72 -6.21
N ALA A 207 -9.49 6.41 -6.01
CA ALA A 207 -8.84 5.41 -6.86
C ALA A 207 -9.33 5.50 -8.32
N ALA A 208 -10.63 5.63 -8.52
CA ALA A 208 -11.22 5.79 -9.84
C ALA A 208 -10.77 7.10 -10.52
N ALA A 209 -10.66 8.21 -9.79
CA ALA A 209 -10.13 9.47 -10.32
C ALA A 209 -8.66 9.35 -10.71
N THR A 210 -7.84 8.72 -9.85
CA THR A 210 -6.42 8.45 -10.10
C THR A 210 -6.23 7.65 -11.39
N CYS A 211 -7.03 6.62 -11.63
CA CYS A 211 -6.95 5.79 -12.84
C CYS A 211 -7.31 6.53 -14.16
N ARG A 212 -7.79 7.76 -14.11
CA ARG A 212 -8.14 8.56 -15.31
C ARG A 212 -7.04 9.49 -15.78
N ALA A 213 -5.89 9.45 -15.13
CA ALA A 213 -4.70 10.20 -15.53
C ALA A 213 -3.52 9.24 -15.77
N GLU A 214 -2.52 9.70 -16.52
CA GLU A 214 -1.24 8.98 -16.64
C GLU A 214 -0.45 9.08 -15.34
N GLY A 215 0.24 8.00 -14.96
CA GLY A 215 1.12 7.94 -13.80
C GLY A 215 0.38 7.67 -12.49
N ALA A 216 1.14 7.65 -11.40
CA ALA A 216 0.69 7.19 -10.09
C ALA A 216 0.26 8.31 -9.13
N LEU A 217 0.16 9.56 -9.60
CA LEU A 217 -0.22 10.67 -8.74
C LEU A 217 -1.69 10.60 -8.37
N LEU A 218 -1.97 10.66 -7.06
CA LEU A 218 -3.31 10.69 -6.53
C LEU A 218 -4.11 11.87 -7.13
N ARG A 219 -5.35 11.59 -7.54
CA ARG A 219 -6.31 12.58 -8.06
C ARG A 219 -7.59 12.55 -7.24
N GLN A 220 -8.18 13.73 -7.05
CA GLN A 220 -9.49 13.85 -6.44
C GLN A 220 -10.58 13.86 -7.51
N PRO A 221 -11.80 13.34 -7.21
CA PRO A 221 -12.94 13.47 -8.11
C PRO A 221 -13.23 14.94 -8.44
N GLY A 222 -13.38 15.26 -9.74
CA GLY A 222 -13.64 16.63 -10.21
C GLY A 222 -12.40 17.50 -10.45
N GLU A 223 -11.20 17.04 -10.14
CA GLU A 223 -9.98 17.74 -10.56
C GLU A 223 -9.81 17.65 -12.09
N PRO A 224 -9.53 18.77 -12.78
CA PRO A 224 -9.21 18.73 -14.20
C PRO A 224 -7.96 17.86 -14.41
N GLY A 225 -7.99 16.97 -15.38
CA GLY A 225 -6.83 16.17 -15.77
C GLY A 225 -5.68 17.09 -16.19
N VAL A 226 -4.66 17.20 -15.37
CA VAL A 226 -3.45 17.98 -15.69
C VAL A 226 -2.58 17.13 -16.60
N SER A 227 -2.79 17.25 -17.92
CA SER A 227 -2.08 16.46 -18.93
C SER A 227 -0.63 16.90 -19.18
N SER A 228 -0.10 17.90 -18.46
CA SER A 228 1.21 18.48 -18.81
C SER A 228 2.21 18.67 -17.67
N LEU A 229 1.84 18.41 -16.41
CA LEU A 229 2.78 18.62 -15.28
C LEU A 229 3.57 17.36 -14.88
N ASP A 230 3.21 16.19 -15.39
CA ASP A 230 3.85 14.92 -15.04
C ASP A 230 4.99 14.51 -16.00
N ARG A 231 5.27 15.31 -17.02
CA ARG A 231 6.45 15.11 -17.87
C ARG A 231 7.63 15.84 -17.25
N ILE A 232 8.37 15.16 -16.41
CA ILE A 232 9.75 15.51 -16.15
C ILE A 232 10.50 15.06 -17.41
N ASP A 233 10.83 16.00 -18.27
CA ASP A 233 11.75 15.75 -19.39
C ASP A 233 13.09 15.29 -18.79
N THR A 234 13.42 14.01 -18.98
CA THR A 234 14.71 13.40 -18.62
C THR A 234 15.65 13.44 -19.78
#